data_bf6c1fe601240328eda7e4fd5f076985
#
_entry.id   bf6c1fe601240328eda7e4fd5f076985
#
_cell.length_a   1.000
_cell.length_b   1.000
_cell.length_c   1.000
_cell.angle_alpha   90.00
_cell.angle_beta   90.00
_cell.angle_gamma   90.00
#
_symmetry.space_group_name_H-M   'P 1'
#
loop_
_entity.id
_entity.type
_entity.pdbx_description
1 polymer ?
#
loop_
_entity_poly.entity_id
_entity_poly.type
_entity_poly.pdbx_seq_one_letter_code
_entity_poly.pdbx_strand_id
1 'polypeptide(L)' 'MTLGNLKPNQSGKVVRVEGQGANKKRLFDMGITPNTIIKVKKRAPLGDPIEIEVRGYVMGIRKEEANKIIVEVQ' A
#
# COMPACT_ATOMS: atom_id res chain seq x y z
N MET A 1 -0.64 0.81 -12.13
CA MET A 1 -1.31 1.64 -11.11
C MET A 1 -0.62 1.44 -9.78
N THR A 2 -0.60 2.43 -8.94
CA THR A 2 0.00 2.33 -7.61
C THR A 2 -1.07 2.24 -6.54
N LEU A 3 -0.67 1.77 -5.36
CA LEU A 3 -1.56 1.74 -4.21
C LEU A 3 -2.11 3.14 -3.90
N GLY A 4 -1.30 4.16 -4.12
CA GLY A 4 -1.72 5.55 -3.92
C GLY A 4 -2.86 6.01 -4.82
N ASN A 5 -3.12 5.29 -5.91
CA ASN A 5 -4.22 5.61 -6.81
C ASN A 5 -5.56 5.00 -6.37
N LEU A 6 -5.54 4.05 -5.44
CA LEU A 6 -6.77 3.40 -5.00
C LEU A 6 -7.62 4.32 -4.13
N LYS A 7 -8.91 4.20 -4.29
CA LYS A 7 -9.87 4.95 -3.47
C LYS A 7 -10.22 4.16 -2.21
N PRO A 8 -10.79 4.81 -1.19
CA PRO A 8 -11.27 4.08 -0.01
C PRO A 8 -12.17 2.91 -0.42
N ASN A 9 -11.99 1.79 0.25
CA ASN A 9 -12.70 0.53 0.04
C ASN A 9 -12.30 -0.23 -1.22
N GLN A 10 -11.38 0.30 -2.04
CA GLN A 10 -10.81 -0.45 -3.13
C GLN A 10 -9.69 -1.34 -2.63
N SER A 11 -9.51 -2.48 -3.29
CA SER A 11 -8.42 -3.41 -3.02
C SER A 11 -7.54 -3.54 -4.24
N GLY A 12 -6.27 -3.83 -4.01
CA GLY A 12 -5.32 -4.08 -5.07
C GLY A 12 -4.42 -5.25 -4.69
N LYS A 13 -4.02 -6.02 -5.69
CA LYS A 13 -3.06 -7.10 -5.51
C LYS A 13 -1.69 -6.58 -5.87
N VAL A 14 -0.73 -6.73 -4.96
CA VAL A 14 0.62 -6.23 -5.17
C VAL A 14 1.29 -6.99 -6.32
N VAL A 15 1.77 -6.24 -7.30
CA VAL A 15 2.57 -6.78 -8.41
C VAL A 15 4.04 -6.71 -8.04
N ARG A 16 4.48 -5.53 -7.61
CA ARG A 16 5.88 -5.33 -7.19
C ARG A 16 5.96 -4.08 -6.33
N VAL A 17 7.06 -3.97 -5.60
CA VAL A 17 7.38 -2.78 -4.82
C VAL A 17 8.61 -2.16 -5.45
N GLU A 18 8.51 -0.88 -5.83
CA GLU A 18 9.62 -0.15 -6.42
C GLU A 18 10.43 0.55 -5.33
N GLY A 19 11.61 1.04 -5.70
CA GLY A 19 12.50 1.67 -4.74
C GLY A 19 13.62 0.74 -4.34
N GLN A 20 14.44 1.19 -3.39
CA GLN A 20 15.65 0.49 -2.98
C GLN A 20 15.91 0.68 -1.49
N GLY A 21 16.76 -0.19 -0.94
CA GLY A 21 17.30 -0.02 0.38
C GLY A 21 16.29 -0.25 1.50
N ALA A 22 16.47 0.52 2.57
CA ALA A 22 15.73 0.33 3.80
C ALA A 22 14.22 0.52 3.65
N ASN A 23 13.80 1.44 2.78
CA ASN A 23 12.36 1.68 2.58
C ASN A 23 11.66 0.48 1.96
N LYS A 24 12.29 -0.13 0.96
CA LYS A 24 11.72 -1.32 0.33
C LYS A 24 11.69 -2.49 1.30
N LYS A 25 12.77 -2.67 2.05
CA LYS A 25 12.86 -3.73 3.05
C LYS A 25 11.78 -3.55 4.11
N ARG A 26 11.57 -2.31 4.56
CA ARG A 26 10.54 -2.00 5.55
C ARG A 26 9.16 -2.41 5.07
N LEU A 27 8.84 -2.10 3.80
CA LEU A 27 7.54 -2.48 3.24
C LEU A 27 7.38 -3.99 3.19
N PHE A 28 8.43 -4.71 2.81
CA PHE A 28 8.40 -6.17 2.81
C PHE A 28 8.21 -6.71 4.23
N ASP A 29 8.89 -6.12 5.20
CA ASP A 29 8.78 -6.55 6.60
C ASP A 29 7.37 -6.31 7.14
N MET A 30 6.64 -5.34 6.58
CA MET A 30 5.25 -5.06 6.93
C MET A 30 4.26 -6.02 6.25
N GLY A 31 4.75 -6.94 5.45
CA GLY A 31 3.91 -7.91 4.74
C GLY A 31 3.46 -7.45 3.35
N ILE A 32 4.00 -6.35 2.85
CA ILE A 32 3.66 -5.84 1.53
C ILE A 32 4.58 -6.49 0.51
N THR A 33 4.18 -7.68 0.07
CA THR A 33 4.96 -8.50 -0.85
C THR A 33 4.13 -8.81 -2.09
N PRO A 34 4.76 -9.22 -3.21
CA PRO A 34 4.01 -9.59 -4.40
C PRO A 34 2.90 -10.60 -4.09
N ASN A 35 1.78 -10.44 -4.75
CA ASN A 35 0.56 -11.26 -4.61
C ASN A 35 -0.25 -11.02 -3.34
N THR A 36 0.17 -10.10 -2.48
CA THR A 36 -0.60 -9.74 -1.29
C THR A 36 -1.74 -8.80 -1.69
N ILE A 37 -2.93 -9.01 -1.12
CA ILE A 37 -4.07 -8.13 -1.34
C ILE A 37 -4.05 -7.04 -0.26
N ILE A 38 -4.14 -5.80 -0.70
CA ILE A 38 -4.18 -4.63 0.20
C ILE A 38 -5.47 -3.87 -0.05
N LYS A 39 -6.18 -3.55 1.01
CA LYS A 39 -7.39 -2.73 0.91
C LYS A 39 -7.13 -1.35 1.49
N VAL A 40 -7.51 -0.32 0.77
CA VAL A 40 -7.43 1.04 1.30
C VAL A 40 -8.65 1.27 2.17
N LYS A 41 -8.44 1.60 3.45
CA LYS A 41 -9.52 1.83 4.39
C LYS A 41 -9.97 3.29 4.36
N LYS A 42 -9.03 4.21 4.51
CA LYS A 42 -9.33 5.63 4.44
C LYS A 42 -8.04 6.42 4.26
N ARG A 43 -8.21 7.69 3.91
CA ARG A 43 -7.10 8.64 3.80
C ARG A 43 -7.30 9.73 4.82
N ALA A 44 -6.22 10.28 5.34
CA ALA A 44 -6.30 11.49 6.16
C ALA A 44 -6.82 12.65 5.29
N PRO A 45 -7.35 13.71 5.91
CA PRO A 45 -7.94 14.83 5.16
C PRO A 45 -7.02 15.43 4.09
N LEU A 46 -5.71 15.41 4.32
CA LEU A 46 -4.74 15.93 3.35
C LEU A 46 -4.18 14.84 2.44
N GLY A 47 -4.73 13.62 2.50
CA GLY A 47 -4.30 12.51 1.67
C GLY A 47 -3.10 11.73 2.21
N ASP A 48 -2.58 12.09 3.39
CA ASP A 48 -1.43 11.44 3.99
C ASP A 48 -1.55 11.49 5.52
N PRO A 49 -1.44 10.37 6.24
CA PRO A 49 -1.16 9.03 5.75
C PRO A 49 -2.39 8.34 5.14
N ILE A 50 -2.13 7.20 4.52
CA ILE A 50 -3.18 6.35 3.97
C ILE A 50 -3.31 5.15 4.91
N GLU A 51 -4.54 4.88 5.36
CA GLU A 51 -4.80 3.72 6.21
C GLU A 51 -5.16 2.53 5.33
N ILE A 52 -4.41 1.44 5.49
CA ILE A 52 -4.59 0.24 4.68
C ILE A 52 -4.78 -0.98 5.58
N GLU A 53 -5.38 -2.01 5.00
CA GLU A 53 -5.53 -3.30 5.66
C GLU A 53 -4.74 -4.33 4.89
N VAL A 54 -3.85 -5.03 5.57
CA VAL A 54 -2.99 -6.08 4.99
C VAL A 54 -3.08 -7.29 5.91
N ARG A 55 -3.52 -8.42 5.37
CA ARG A 55 -3.58 -9.69 6.11
C ARG A 55 -4.32 -9.58 7.44
N GLY A 56 -5.39 -8.78 7.46
CA GLY A 56 -6.19 -8.61 8.66
C GLY A 56 -5.69 -7.54 9.63
N TYR A 57 -4.57 -6.90 9.33
CA TYR A 57 -4.02 -5.82 10.14
C TYR A 57 -4.24 -4.49 9.46
N VAL A 58 -4.60 -3.49 10.27
CA VAL A 58 -4.75 -2.12 9.78
C VAL A 58 -3.48 -1.35 10.13
N MET A 59 -2.92 -0.64 9.15
CA MET A 59 -1.72 0.15 9.36
C MET A 59 -1.75 1.40 8.50
N GLY A 60 -0.97 2.40 8.87
CA GLY A 60 -0.83 3.62 8.10
C GLY A 60 0.47 3.61 7.31
N ILE A 61 0.42 4.06 6.07
CA ILE A 61 1.63 4.26 5.28
C ILE A 61 1.59 5.66 4.68
N ARG A 62 2.77 6.16 4.37
CA ARG A 62 2.87 7.46 3.75
C ARG A 62 2.50 7.38 2.28
N LYS A 63 1.93 8.46 1.76
CA LYS A 63 1.56 8.55 0.36
C LYS A 63 2.74 8.25 -0.56
N GLU A 64 3.92 8.75 -0.21
CA GLU A 64 5.10 8.51 -1.02
C GLU A 64 5.49 7.02 -1.05
N GLU A 65 5.25 6.29 0.05
CA GLU A 65 5.46 4.85 0.07
C GLU A 65 4.42 4.13 -0.78
N ALA A 66 3.16 4.55 -0.69
CA ALA A 66 2.09 3.96 -1.48
C ALA A 66 2.33 4.11 -2.98
N ASN A 67 2.95 5.21 -3.38
CA ASN A 67 3.24 5.46 -4.79
C ASN A 67 4.31 4.53 -5.35
N LYS A 68 5.00 3.80 -4.50
CA LYS A 68 6.02 2.82 -4.92
C LYS A 68 5.49 1.39 -4.96
N ILE A 69 4.26 1.18 -4.53
CA ILE A 69 3.64 -0.14 -4.51
C ILE A 69 2.76 -0.27 -5.75
N ILE A 70 3.18 -1.09 -6.69
CA ILE A 70 2.45 -1.30 -7.93
C ILE A 70 1.42 -2.40 -7.70
N VAL A 71 0.17 -2.11 -8.03
CA VAL A 71 -0.95 -3.02 -7.78
C VAL A 71 -1.83 -3.21 -9.01
N GLU A 72 -2.58 -4.31 -9.00
CA GLU A 72 -3.70 -4.52 -9.91
C GLU A 72 -4.97 -4.42 -9.09
N VAL A 73 -5.93 -3.61 -9.58
CA VAL A 73 -7.21 -3.43 -8.87
C VAL A 73 -7.96 -4.74 -8.84
N GLN A 74 -8.50 -5.05 -7.69
CA GLN A 74 -9.29 -6.26 -7.48
C GLN A 74 -10.78 -5.97 -7.50
#